data_38a2b01bc26ef9e97784cdc4d0139a02
#
_entry.id   38a2b01bc26ef9e97784cdc4d0139a02
#
_cell.length_a   1.000
_cell.length_b   1.000
_cell.length_c   1.000
_cell.angle_alpha   90.00
_cell.angle_beta   90.00
_cell.angle_gamma   90.00
#
_symmetry.space_group_name_H-M   'P 1'
#
loop_
_entity.id
_entity.type
_entity.pdbx_description
1 polymer ?
#
loop_
_entity_poly.entity_id
_entity_poly.type
_entity_poly.pdbx_seq_one_letter_code
_entity_poly.pdbx_strand_id
1 'polypeptide(L)'
;MGRVDWSRYWRSPDRPLEAMHAHFERHVYHRHSHETYSFGVTEDGYQAFRCRGGAHTSAAGMVIAFNPDDPHDGHAADELGFTYRIVHIGPGRVADVLADIAGRAAGLPLFGSPVVEDPVLARNLRGLHAALLGGATALRRDELLTATVGAMVARAATRRSRVSEAGGVAERARRRLEEAYLDDVGADELAAAAGCSRFALYRAFRREYGMAPSDYQRQLRLRAARRLLARGDAAGDVAARTGFADQSHLTRWFVRCYGMTPGRFQRAG
;
A
#
# COMPACT_ATOMS: atom_id res chain seq x y z
N MET A 1 -25.16 14.97 -12.55
CA MET A 1 -24.96 15.20 -11.09
C MET A 1 -23.75 14.39 -10.70
N GLY A 2 -22.57 15.04 -10.52
CA GLY A 2 -21.30 14.35 -10.24
C GLY A 2 -21.42 13.57 -8.94
N ARG A 3 -20.89 12.35 -8.92
CA ARG A 3 -20.75 11.58 -7.69
C ARG A 3 -19.63 12.23 -6.88
N VAL A 4 -19.87 12.54 -5.63
CA VAL A 4 -18.86 13.10 -4.72
C VAL A 4 -17.91 11.98 -4.29
N ASP A 5 -16.60 12.27 -4.17
CA ASP A 5 -15.63 11.34 -3.62
C ASP A 5 -16.12 10.72 -2.31
N TRP A 6 -16.12 9.39 -2.22
CA TRP A 6 -16.48 8.68 -1.01
C TRP A 6 -15.60 7.44 -0.83
N SER A 7 -15.45 6.99 0.42
CA SER A 7 -14.79 5.73 0.73
C SER A 7 -15.44 5.06 1.94
N ARG A 8 -15.47 3.73 1.94
CA ARG A 8 -15.77 2.89 3.10
C ARG A 8 -14.53 2.08 3.41
N TYR A 9 -14.13 2.03 4.64
CA TYR A 9 -12.92 1.38 5.08
C TYR A 9 -13.21 0.44 6.25
N TRP A 10 -12.54 -0.70 6.26
CA TRP A 10 -12.56 -1.68 7.33
C TRP A 10 -11.12 -2.11 7.64
N ARG A 11 -10.85 -2.36 8.91
CA ARG A 11 -9.57 -2.87 9.40
C ARG A 11 -9.82 -3.96 10.42
N SER A 12 -9.04 -5.08 10.35
CA SER A 12 -9.04 -6.09 11.39
C SER A 12 -8.41 -5.53 12.67
N PRO A 13 -9.00 -5.78 13.85
CA PRO A 13 -8.42 -5.33 15.12
C PRO A 13 -7.15 -6.11 15.50
N ASP A 14 -7.00 -7.34 15.03
CA ASP A 14 -6.00 -8.31 15.46
C ASP A 14 -4.98 -8.72 14.38
N ARG A 15 -5.19 -8.34 13.12
CA ARG A 15 -4.39 -8.83 11.99
C ARG A 15 -4.08 -7.69 11.00
N PRO A 16 -2.94 -7.75 10.27
CA PRO A 16 -2.65 -6.81 9.20
C PRO A 16 -3.49 -7.13 7.94
N LEU A 17 -4.80 -6.88 8.05
CA LEU A 17 -5.80 -7.10 7.01
C LEU A 17 -6.76 -5.91 7.00
N GLU A 18 -6.88 -5.25 5.86
CA GLU A 18 -7.70 -4.06 5.67
C GLU A 18 -8.45 -4.15 4.35
N ALA A 19 -9.59 -3.48 4.25
CA ALA A 19 -10.37 -3.41 3.03
C ALA A 19 -10.95 -2.01 2.83
N MET A 20 -10.98 -1.54 1.59
CA MET A 20 -11.59 -0.28 1.23
C MET A 20 -12.46 -0.45 -0.02
N HIS A 21 -13.63 0.21 0.00
CA HIS A 21 -14.48 0.44 -1.16
C HIS A 21 -14.62 1.94 -1.34
N ALA A 22 -14.25 2.46 -2.48
CA ALA A 22 -14.22 3.89 -2.71
C ALA A 22 -14.61 4.26 -4.14
N HIS A 23 -15.09 5.50 -4.29
CA HIS A 23 -15.26 6.18 -5.56
C HIS A 23 -14.53 7.53 -5.50
N PHE A 24 -13.75 7.81 -6.52
CA PHE A 24 -13.00 9.06 -6.64
C PHE A 24 -13.15 9.65 -8.04
N GLU A 25 -13.55 10.92 -8.08
CA GLU A 25 -13.56 11.75 -9.30
C GLU A 25 -12.37 12.74 -9.28
N ARG A 26 -12.09 13.32 -8.12
CA ARG A 26 -11.13 14.43 -7.95
C ARG A 26 -9.92 14.08 -7.13
N HIS A 27 -10.01 13.02 -6.31
CA HIS A 27 -8.88 12.62 -5.48
C HIS A 27 -7.72 12.10 -6.33
N VAL A 28 -6.55 12.67 -6.10
CA VAL A 28 -5.28 12.22 -6.68
C VAL A 28 -4.42 11.66 -5.57
N TYR A 29 -4.14 10.36 -5.64
CA TYR A 29 -3.19 9.73 -4.75
C TYR A 29 -1.79 10.23 -5.04
N HIS A 30 -1.16 10.86 -4.05
CA HIS A 30 0.26 11.18 -4.13
C HIS A 30 1.07 9.87 -4.11
N ARG A 31 2.26 9.90 -4.71
CA ARG A 31 3.13 8.73 -4.75
C ARG A 31 3.42 8.21 -3.36
N HIS A 32 3.08 6.96 -3.10
CA HIS A 32 3.17 6.27 -1.82
C HIS A 32 3.40 4.78 -2.03
N SER A 33 3.60 4.04 -0.95
CA SER A 33 3.66 2.57 -0.94
C SER A 33 3.02 2.02 0.33
N HIS A 34 2.66 0.74 0.30
CA HIS A 34 2.13 0.00 1.45
C HIS A 34 3.09 -1.09 1.89
N GLU A 35 3.12 -1.39 3.20
CA GLU A 35 3.89 -2.54 3.75
C GLU A 35 3.20 -3.89 3.46
N THR A 36 2.04 -3.84 2.83
CA THR A 36 1.15 -4.96 2.54
C THR A 36 1.10 -5.26 1.06
N TYR A 37 0.73 -6.48 0.70
CA TYR A 37 0.17 -6.74 -0.61
C TYR A 37 -1.15 -6.00 -0.74
N SER A 38 -1.36 -5.33 -1.86
CA SER A 38 -2.60 -4.60 -2.15
C SER A 38 -3.23 -5.16 -3.40
N PHE A 39 -4.38 -5.85 -3.22
CA PHE A 39 -5.13 -6.46 -4.31
C PHE A 39 -6.47 -5.76 -4.46
N GLY A 40 -6.74 -5.21 -5.63
CA GLY A 40 -7.96 -4.47 -5.90
C GLY A 40 -8.67 -4.91 -7.15
N VAL A 41 -9.94 -4.55 -7.27
CA VAL A 41 -10.75 -4.67 -8.50
C VAL A 41 -11.33 -3.31 -8.81
N THR A 42 -11.11 -2.82 -10.02
CA THR A 42 -11.85 -1.67 -10.55
C THR A 42 -13.26 -2.13 -10.87
N GLU A 43 -14.27 -1.48 -10.26
CA GLU A 43 -15.69 -1.86 -10.43
C GLU A 43 -16.38 -1.05 -11.51
N ASP A 44 -15.98 0.22 -11.65
CA ASP A 44 -16.55 1.18 -12.61
C ASP A 44 -15.54 2.23 -12.96
N GLY A 45 -15.57 2.74 -14.18
CA GLY A 45 -14.65 3.75 -14.69
C GLY A 45 -13.24 3.25 -14.94
N TYR A 46 -12.29 4.19 -14.96
CA TYR A 46 -10.88 3.93 -15.28
C TYR A 46 -9.98 4.58 -14.25
N GLN A 47 -9.10 3.79 -13.67
CA GLN A 47 -8.05 4.28 -12.77
C GLN A 47 -6.70 4.27 -13.49
N ALA A 48 -6.08 5.44 -13.64
CA ALA A 48 -4.71 5.58 -14.14
C ALA A 48 -3.73 5.72 -13.00
N PHE A 49 -2.57 5.09 -13.10
CA PHE A 49 -1.51 5.15 -12.09
C PHE A 49 -0.13 4.83 -12.68
N ARG A 50 0.91 5.25 -11.98
CA ARG A 50 2.28 4.87 -12.28
C ARG A 50 2.79 3.90 -11.21
N CYS A 51 3.37 2.78 -11.65
CA CYS A 51 3.98 1.80 -10.77
C CYS A 51 5.22 1.21 -11.46
N ARG A 52 6.30 0.98 -10.72
CA ARG A 52 7.54 0.38 -11.22
C ARG A 52 8.09 1.02 -12.51
N GLY A 53 7.98 2.35 -12.61
CA GLY A 53 8.45 3.12 -13.76
C GLY A 53 7.51 3.14 -14.97
N GLY A 54 6.48 2.32 -15.02
CA GLY A 54 5.46 2.27 -16.08
C GLY A 54 4.19 3.04 -15.73
N ALA A 55 3.46 3.48 -16.76
CA ALA A 55 2.08 3.97 -16.65
C ALA A 55 1.12 2.82 -16.94
N HIS A 56 0.06 2.73 -16.15
CA HIS A 56 -0.94 1.66 -16.21
C HIS A 56 -2.33 2.25 -16.12
N THR A 57 -3.30 1.55 -16.70
CA THR A 57 -4.72 1.86 -16.55
C THR A 57 -5.45 0.57 -16.17
N SER A 58 -6.28 0.64 -15.14
CA SER A 58 -7.17 -0.43 -14.74
C SER A 58 -8.61 -0.03 -15.04
N ALA A 59 -9.29 -0.82 -15.84
CA ALA A 59 -10.70 -0.66 -16.22
C ALA A 59 -11.61 -1.56 -15.39
N ALA A 60 -12.93 -1.38 -15.51
CA ALA A 60 -13.92 -2.19 -14.84
C ALA A 60 -13.69 -3.70 -15.09
N GLY A 61 -13.64 -4.48 -14.01
CA GLY A 61 -13.36 -5.92 -14.03
C GLY A 61 -11.88 -6.29 -13.91
N MET A 62 -10.94 -5.37 -14.16
CA MET A 62 -9.52 -5.64 -14.03
C MET A 62 -9.08 -5.66 -12.56
N VAL A 63 -8.09 -6.50 -12.30
CA VAL A 63 -7.46 -6.66 -10.97
C VAL A 63 -6.17 -5.85 -10.90
N ILE A 64 -6.00 -5.12 -9.79
CA ILE A 64 -4.77 -4.42 -9.44
C ILE A 64 -4.00 -5.28 -8.44
N ALA A 65 -2.68 -5.41 -8.62
CA ALA A 65 -1.80 -6.19 -7.75
C ALA A 65 -0.50 -5.43 -7.47
N PHE A 66 -0.38 -4.84 -6.28
CA PHE A 66 0.86 -4.23 -5.81
C PHE A 66 1.53 -5.14 -4.77
N ASN A 67 2.86 -5.31 -4.91
CA ASN A 67 3.66 -5.95 -3.87
C ASN A 67 3.89 -4.99 -2.69
N PRO A 68 4.30 -5.52 -1.53
CA PRO A 68 4.81 -4.67 -0.46
C PRO A 68 5.89 -3.73 -0.98
N ASP A 69 5.82 -2.48 -0.53
CA ASP A 69 6.75 -1.40 -0.87
C ASP A 69 6.81 -0.97 -2.35
N ASP A 70 5.90 -1.44 -3.20
CA ASP A 70 5.76 -0.94 -4.58
C ASP A 70 5.29 0.53 -4.59
N PRO A 71 6.12 1.50 -5.01
CA PRO A 71 5.70 2.89 -5.07
C PRO A 71 4.73 3.11 -6.23
N HIS A 72 3.57 3.66 -5.92
CA HIS A 72 2.54 3.99 -6.90
C HIS A 72 1.84 5.29 -6.55
N ASP A 73 1.19 5.89 -7.53
CA ASP A 73 0.24 6.98 -7.41
C ASP A 73 -1.13 6.51 -7.95
N GLY A 74 -2.07 7.41 -8.16
CA GLY A 74 -3.34 7.05 -8.77
C GLY A 74 -4.30 8.23 -8.90
N HIS A 75 -5.07 8.25 -9.99
CA HIS A 75 -6.10 9.24 -10.25
C HIS A 75 -7.16 8.68 -11.20
N ALA A 76 -8.28 9.34 -11.32
CA ALA A 76 -9.28 9.04 -12.34
C ALA A 76 -8.71 9.35 -13.73
N ALA A 77 -8.90 8.45 -14.69
CA ALA A 77 -8.42 8.66 -16.06
C ALA A 77 -9.34 9.60 -16.86
N ASP A 78 -10.57 9.82 -16.39
CA ASP A 78 -11.57 10.70 -16.98
C ASP A 78 -12.40 11.41 -15.88
N GLU A 79 -13.32 12.27 -16.31
CA GLU A 79 -14.17 13.09 -15.43
C GLU A 79 -15.25 12.28 -14.69
N LEU A 80 -15.53 11.05 -15.12
CA LEU A 80 -16.55 10.18 -14.49
C LEU A 80 -16.01 9.51 -13.22
N GLY A 81 -14.70 9.56 -13.02
CA GLY A 81 -14.06 8.93 -11.88
C GLY A 81 -13.93 7.41 -12.02
N PHE A 82 -13.59 6.78 -10.91
CA PHE A 82 -13.53 5.32 -10.82
C PHE A 82 -14.04 4.84 -9.48
N THR A 83 -14.67 3.67 -9.49
CA THR A 83 -15.05 2.93 -8.28
C THR A 83 -14.19 1.68 -8.19
N TYR A 84 -13.64 1.39 -7.01
CA TYR A 84 -12.83 0.20 -6.82
C TYR A 84 -12.96 -0.38 -5.41
N ARG A 85 -12.64 -1.66 -5.30
CA ARG A 85 -12.49 -2.39 -4.03
C ARG A 85 -11.05 -2.81 -3.91
N ILE A 86 -10.47 -2.66 -2.73
CA ILE A 86 -9.09 -3.08 -2.47
C ILE A 86 -8.99 -3.76 -1.11
N VAL A 87 -8.14 -4.78 -1.03
CA VAL A 87 -7.79 -5.48 0.20
C VAL A 87 -6.28 -5.38 0.38
N HIS A 88 -5.85 -5.00 1.59
CA HIS A 88 -4.45 -4.95 1.99
C HIS A 88 -4.16 -6.12 2.92
N ILE A 89 -3.20 -6.98 2.56
CA ILE A 89 -2.86 -8.21 3.27
C ILE A 89 -1.39 -8.18 3.66
N GLY A 90 -1.11 -8.28 4.96
CA GLY A 90 0.26 -8.30 5.48
C GLY A 90 1.08 -9.47 4.92
N PRO A 91 2.38 -9.28 4.64
CA PRO A 91 3.25 -10.33 4.08
C PRO A 91 3.29 -11.60 4.92
N GLY A 92 3.31 -11.49 6.26
CA GLY A 92 3.25 -12.64 7.16
C GLY A 92 1.98 -13.47 6.93
N ARG A 93 0.82 -12.80 6.77
CA ARG A 93 -0.44 -13.52 6.53
C ARG A 93 -0.47 -14.21 5.17
N VAL A 94 0.13 -13.62 4.15
CA VAL A 94 0.31 -14.29 2.85
C VAL A 94 1.22 -15.50 3.00
N ALA A 95 2.32 -15.38 3.74
CA ALA A 95 3.24 -16.49 4.00
C ALA A 95 2.57 -17.64 4.75
N ASP A 96 1.76 -17.34 5.80
CA ASP A 96 1.01 -18.33 6.56
C ASP A 96 0.05 -19.12 5.66
N VAL A 97 -0.75 -18.42 4.85
CA VAL A 97 -1.69 -19.05 3.90
C VAL A 97 -0.95 -19.95 2.91
N LEU A 98 0.19 -19.48 2.37
CA LEU A 98 0.96 -20.27 1.41
C LEU A 98 1.65 -21.46 2.05
N ALA A 99 2.11 -21.34 3.28
CA ALA A 99 2.68 -22.44 4.04
C ALA A 99 1.64 -23.53 4.34
N ASP A 100 0.43 -23.12 4.70
CA ASP A 100 -0.70 -24.02 4.91
C ASP A 100 -1.08 -24.79 3.63
N ILE A 101 -1.23 -24.08 2.51
CA ILE A 101 -1.51 -24.68 1.19
C ILE A 101 -0.41 -25.66 0.75
N ALA A 102 0.88 -25.31 0.97
CA ALA A 102 2.01 -26.09 0.51
C ALA A 102 2.47 -27.21 1.48
N GLY A 103 1.95 -27.21 2.71
CA GLY A 103 2.41 -28.10 3.79
C GLY A 103 3.87 -27.83 4.25
N ARG A 104 4.47 -26.71 3.86
CA ARG A 104 5.84 -26.30 4.19
C ARG A 104 6.02 -24.80 4.04
N ALA A 105 7.06 -24.23 4.66
CA ALA A 105 7.39 -22.82 4.48
C ALA A 105 7.49 -22.44 3.00
N ALA A 106 6.77 -21.39 2.61
CA ALA A 106 6.75 -20.85 1.26
C ALA A 106 7.35 -19.44 1.23
N GLY A 107 8.13 -19.13 0.19
CA GLY A 107 8.62 -17.77 -0.03
C GLY A 107 7.49 -16.83 -0.44
N LEU A 108 7.65 -15.54 -0.17
CA LEU A 108 6.70 -14.52 -0.58
C LEU A 108 6.61 -14.43 -2.11
N PRO A 109 5.40 -14.32 -2.67
CA PRO A 109 5.20 -14.21 -4.11
C PRO A 109 5.60 -12.82 -4.61
N LEU A 110 5.89 -12.72 -5.90
CA LEU A 110 6.08 -11.47 -6.61
C LEU A 110 5.10 -11.39 -7.78
N PHE A 111 4.34 -10.31 -7.84
CA PHE A 111 3.41 -10.02 -8.93
C PHE A 111 4.09 -9.07 -9.92
N GLY A 112 4.46 -9.57 -11.10
CA GLY A 112 5.21 -8.81 -12.11
C GLY A 112 4.36 -7.76 -12.82
N SER A 113 3.08 -8.05 -13.07
CA SER A 113 2.14 -7.11 -13.68
C SER A 113 1.29 -6.44 -12.58
N PRO A 114 1.24 -5.08 -12.52
CA PRO A 114 0.38 -4.39 -11.57
C PRO A 114 -1.10 -4.36 -12.00
N VAL A 115 -1.43 -4.75 -13.24
CA VAL A 115 -2.80 -4.91 -13.73
C VAL A 115 -2.94 -6.29 -14.36
N VAL A 116 -3.99 -7.01 -14.01
CA VAL A 116 -4.29 -8.36 -14.49
C VAL A 116 -5.75 -8.43 -14.93
N GLU A 117 -6.00 -8.90 -16.13
CA GLU A 117 -7.35 -9.17 -16.62
C GLU A 117 -7.68 -10.64 -16.36
N ASP A 118 -8.36 -10.91 -15.25
CA ASP A 118 -8.76 -12.26 -14.83
C ASP A 118 -10.08 -12.23 -14.04
N PRO A 119 -11.19 -12.68 -14.66
CA PRO A 119 -12.50 -12.66 -14.02
C PRO A 119 -12.61 -13.59 -12.79
N VAL A 120 -11.78 -14.62 -12.69
CA VAL A 120 -11.76 -15.52 -11.52
C VAL A 120 -11.15 -14.80 -10.32
N LEU A 121 -10.03 -14.11 -10.54
CA LEU A 121 -9.39 -13.30 -9.48
C LEU A 121 -10.31 -12.16 -9.04
N ALA A 122 -10.94 -11.47 -9.97
CA ALA A 122 -11.90 -10.40 -9.68
C ALA A 122 -13.06 -10.90 -8.80
N ARG A 123 -13.64 -12.09 -9.10
CA ARG A 123 -14.69 -12.69 -8.27
C ARG A 123 -14.21 -13.04 -6.87
N ASN A 124 -13.03 -13.65 -6.73
CA ASN A 124 -12.48 -14.01 -5.43
C ASN A 124 -12.23 -12.76 -4.55
N LEU A 125 -11.64 -11.71 -5.13
CA LEU A 125 -11.41 -10.44 -4.44
C LEU A 125 -12.72 -9.77 -4.02
N ARG A 126 -13.74 -9.74 -4.87
CA ARG A 126 -15.06 -9.22 -4.52
C ARG A 126 -15.68 -10.02 -3.37
N GLY A 127 -15.58 -11.35 -3.42
CA GLY A 127 -16.10 -12.23 -2.36
C GLY A 127 -15.42 -11.98 -1.01
N LEU A 128 -14.07 -11.93 -0.98
CA LEU A 128 -13.30 -11.61 0.22
C LEU A 128 -13.67 -10.21 0.73
N HIS A 129 -13.64 -9.21 -0.15
CA HIS A 129 -13.94 -7.83 0.24
C HIS A 129 -15.37 -7.70 0.83
N ALA A 130 -16.37 -8.35 0.21
CA ALA A 130 -17.73 -8.34 0.73
C ALA A 130 -17.85 -9.00 2.11
N ALA A 131 -17.11 -10.08 2.36
CA ALA A 131 -17.07 -10.76 3.65
C ALA A 131 -16.41 -9.89 4.74
N LEU A 132 -15.39 -9.12 4.38
CA LEU A 132 -14.71 -8.21 5.31
C LEU A 132 -15.61 -7.05 5.74
N LEU A 133 -16.25 -6.37 4.79
CA LEU A 133 -17.12 -5.21 5.06
C LEU A 133 -18.54 -5.60 5.51
N GLY A 134 -19.01 -6.80 5.16
CA GLY A 134 -20.34 -7.26 5.46
C GLY A 134 -20.51 -8.01 6.79
N GLY A 135 -19.47 -8.08 7.62
CA GLY A 135 -19.57 -8.72 8.94
C GLY A 135 -19.69 -10.24 8.89
N ALA A 136 -19.14 -10.91 7.88
CA ALA A 136 -19.10 -12.37 7.82
C ALA A 136 -18.35 -12.97 9.03
N THR A 137 -18.63 -14.25 9.36
CA THR A 137 -17.93 -14.95 10.45
C THR A 137 -16.43 -15.02 10.20
N ALA A 138 -15.64 -15.18 11.27
CA ALA A 138 -14.18 -15.33 11.18
C ALA A 138 -13.78 -16.48 10.24
N LEU A 139 -14.44 -17.64 10.38
CA LEU A 139 -14.22 -18.81 9.53
C LEU A 139 -14.45 -18.49 8.05
N ARG A 140 -15.56 -17.82 7.71
CA ARG A 140 -15.86 -17.45 6.33
C ARG A 140 -14.86 -16.46 5.74
N ARG A 141 -14.37 -15.53 6.56
CA ARG A 141 -13.29 -14.60 6.14
C ARG A 141 -11.98 -15.32 5.88
N ASP A 142 -11.61 -16.29 6.74
CA ASP A 142 -10.38 -17.07 6.58
C ASP A 142 -10.45 -18.01 5.36
N GLU A 143 -11.58 -18.66 5.10
CA GLU A 143 -11.81 -19.44 3.87
C GLU A 143 -11.61 -18.60 2.60
N LEU A 144 -12.26 -17.44 2.54
CA LEU A 144 -12.18 -16.56 1.37
C LEU A 144 -10.79 -15.93 1.23
N LEU A 145 -10.11 -15.61 2.32
CA LEU A 145 -8.73 -15.15 2.30
C LEU A 145 -7.79 -16.21 1.71
N THR A 146 -7.89 -17.44 2.19
CA THR A 146 -7.09 -18.57 1.69
C THR A 146 -7.34 -18.83 0.21
N ALA A 147 -8.60 -18.87 -0.20
CA ALA A 147 -8.96 -19.05 -1.60
C ALA A 147 -8.45 -17.90 -2.49
N THR A 148 -8.56 -16.66 -2.01
CA THR A 148 -8.11 -15.47 -2.76
C THR A 148 -6.61 -15.44 -2.91
N VAL A 149 -5.85 -15.61 -1.82
CA VAL A 149 -4.37 -15.62 -1.86
C VAL A 149 -3.87 -16.78 -2.73
N GLY A 150 -4.43 -17.98 -2.57
CA GLY A 150 -4.09 -19.14 -3.40
C GLY A 150 -4.32 -18.87 -4.89
N ALA A 151 -5.47 -18.31 -5.25
CA ALA A 151 -5.79 -17.96 -6.63
C ALA A 151 -4.87 -16.86 -7.19
N MET A 152 -4.58 -15.79 -6.40
CA MET A 152 -3.65 -14.73 -6.81
C MET A 152 -2.27 -15.30 -7.14
N VAL A 153 -1.75 -16.18 -6.28
CA VAL A 153 -0.43 -16.80 -6.48
C VAL A 153 -0.43 -17.74 -7.68
N ALA A 154 -1.43 -18.59 -7.81
CA ALA A 154 -1.50 -19.56 -8.90
C ALA A 154 -1.67 -18.94 -10.28
N ARG A 155 -2.35 -17.78 -10.39
CA ARG A 155 -2.76 -17.19 -11.67
C ARG A 155 -1.99 -15.91 -12.04
N ALA A 156 -1.47 -15.16 -11.07
CA ALA A 156 -0.88 -13.85 -11.30
C ALA A 156 0.57 -13.70 -10.80
N ALA A 157 1.06 -14.58 -9.90
CA ALA A 157 2.44 -14.48 -9.44
C ALA A 157 3.43 -14.93 -10.53
N THR A 158 4.46 -14.12 -10.74
CA THR A 158 5.45 -14.37 -11.82
C THR A 158 6.79 -14.88 -11.31
N ARG A 159 7.20 -14.53 -10.07
CA ARG A 159 8.48 -14.93 -9.47
C ARG A 159 8.39 -14.92 -7.94
N ARG A 160 9.25 -15.70 -7.29
CA ARG A 160 9.56 -15.56 -5.86
C ARG A 160 10.42 -14.32 -5.66
N SER A 161 10.20 -13.58 -4.58
CA SER A 161 11.04 -12.43 -4.22
C SER A 161 12.51 -12.85 -4.17
N ARG A 162 13.38 -12.17 -4.94
CA ARG A 162 14.80 -12.18 -4.65
C ARG A 162 15.05 -11.25 -3.49
N VAL A 163 15.68 -11.74 -2.44
CA VAL A 163 16.28 -10.88 -1.42
C VAL A 163 17.33 -10.04 -2.16
N SER A 164 17.17 -8.72 -2.17
CA SER A 164 18.17 -7.79 -2.69
C SER A 164 19.47 -8.03 -1.92
N GLU A 165 20.60 -8.20 -2.64
CA GLU A 165 21.90 -8.32 -2.00
C GLU A 165 22.15 -7.06 -1.15
N ALA A 166 22.31 -7.26 0.16
CA ALA A 166 22.54 -6.19 1.12
C ALA A 166 23.85 -5.48 0.80
N GLY A 167 23.83 -4.20 0.38
CA GLY A 167 25.05 -3.42 0.25
C GLY A 167 25.05 -2.23 -0.71
N GLY A 168 24.03 -2.03 -1.55
CA GLY A 168 23.99 -0.90 -2.50
C GLY A 168 23.81 0.47 -1.84
N VAL A 169 24.18 1.54 -2.54
CA VAL A 169 24.00 2.94 -2.10
C VAL A 169 22.57 3.20 -1.62
N ALA A 170 21.58 2.78 -2.40
CA ALA A 170 20.17 2.98 -2.06
C ALA A 170 19.77 2.23 -0.78
N GLU A 171 20.26 1.01 -0.58
CA GLU A 171 19.98 0.19 0.60
C GLU A 171 20.62 0.75 1.87
N ARG A 172 21.85 1.28 1.81
CA ARG A 172 22.47 1.97 2.96
C ARG A 172 21.70 3.22 3.35
N ALA A 173 21.28 4.01 2.36
CA ALA A 173 20.46 5.18 2.60
C ALA A 173 19.08 4.82 3.18
N ARG A 174 18.45 3.75 2.71
CA ARG A 174 17.18 3.26 3.24
C ARG A 174 17.31 2.90 4.72
N ARG A 175 18.31 2.09 5.08
CA ARG A 175 18.56 1.71 6.48
C ARG A 175 18.76 2.94 7.38
N ARG A 176 19.56 3.93 6.94
CA ARG A 176 19.76 5.16 7.70
C ARG A 176 18.46 5.92 7.91
N LEU A 177 17.59 6.00 6.88
CA LEU A 177 16.26 6.60 7.01
C LEU A 177 15.35 5.81 7.95
N GLU A 178 15.39 4.50 7.93
CA GLU A 178 14.58 3.65 8.84
C GLU A 178 14.99 3.79 10.30
N GLU A 179 16.29 3.95 10.56
CA GLU A 179 16.83 4.16 11.90
C GLU A 179 16.49 5.56 12.45
N ALA A 180 16.41 6.57 11.59
CA ALA A 180 16.30 7.99 11.98
C ALA A 180 15.12 8.71 11.29
N TYR A 181 14.03 8.02 10.97
CA TYR A 181 12.92 8.65 10.23
C TYR A 181 12.21 9.79 11.00
N LEU A 182 12.36 9.85 12.32
CA LEU A 182 11.84 10.92 13.16
C LEU A 182 12.73 12.17 13.13
N ASP A 183 14.01 11.98 12.86
CA ASP A 183 15.01 13.05 12.87
C ASP A 183 14.96 13.87 11.57
N ASP A 184 15.55 15.05 11.59
CA ASP A 184 15.75 15.87 10.40
C ASP A 184 17.04 15.44 9.67
N VAL A 185 16.97 14.30 8.98
CA VAL A 185 18.11 13.73 8.25
C VAL A 185 18.42 14.56 7.02
N GLY A 186 19.55 15.27 7.04
CA GLY A 186 20.04 16.09 5.94
C GLY A 186 20.54 15.28 4.74
N ALA A 187 20.52 15.89 3.56
CA ALA A 187 21.00 15.23 2.33
C ALA A 187 22.48 14.85 2.39
N ASP A 188 23.30 15.67 3.04
CA ASP A 188 24.74 15.42 3.22
C ASP A 188 25.01 14.25 4.17
N GLU A 189 24.30 14.20 5.28
CA GLU A 189 24.34 13.09 6.22
C GLU A 189 23.95 11.78 5.55
N LEU A 190 22.85 11.79 4.79
CA LEU A 190 22.36 10.61 4.10
C LEU A 190 23.32 10.14 3.00
N ALA A 191 23.94 11.08 2.27
CA ALA A 191 24.93 10.79 1.25
C ALA A 191 26.23 10.21 1.86
N ALA A 192 26.67 10.76 2.99
CA ALA A 192 27.81 10.25 3.75
C ALA A 192 27.56 8.84 4.29
N ALA A 193 26.39 8.59 4.90
CA ALA A 193 25.97 7.26 5.37
C ALA A 193 25.89 6.23 4.22
N ALA A 194 25.50 6.68 3.02
CA ALA A 194 25.46 5.86 1.82
C ALA A 194 26.81 5.71 1.09
N GLY A 195 27.86 6.46 1.50
CA GLY A 195 29.17 6.44 0.91
C GLY A 195 29.21 6.95 -0.54
N CYS A 196 28.48 8.06 -0.84
CA CYS A 196 28.38 8.59 -2.19
C CYS A 196 28.06 10.10 -2.20
N SER A 197 28.06 10.73 -3.39
CA SER A 197 27.60 12.10 -3.54
C SER A 197 26.07 12.20 -3.47
N ARG A 198 25.53 13.39 -3.13
CA ARG A 198 24.08 13.65 -3.14
C ARG A 198 23.43 13.30 -4.48
N PHE A 199 24.06 13.62 -5.59
CA PHE A 199 23.55 13.29 -6.93
C PHE A 199 23.45 11.77 -7.15
N ALA A 200 24.51 11.04 -6.78
CA ALA A 200 24.53 9.58 -6.87
C ALA A 200 23.47 8.94 -5.97
N LEU A 201 23.30 9.47 -4.74
CA LEU A 201 22.27 9.07 -3.79
C LEU A 201 20.87 9.20 -4.41
N TYR A 202 20.48 10.40 -4.86
CA TYR A 202 19.14 10.65 -5.39
C TYR A 202 18.84 9.78 -6.62
N ARG A 203 19.81 9.60 -7.50
CA ARG A 203 19.66 8.76 -8.69
C ARG A 203 19.52 7.27 -8.33
N ALA A 204 20.36 6.76 -7.43
CA ALA A 204 20.29 5.38 -6.98
C ALA A 204 18.99 5.09 -6.24
N PHE A 205 18.61 5.99 -5.31
CA PHE A 205 17.40 5.82 -4.50
C PHE A 205 16.12 5.86 -5.35
N ARG A 206 16.02 6.80 -6.31
CA ARG A 206 14.87 6.85 -7.24
C ARG A 206 14.81 5.64 -8.16
N ARG A 207 15.95 5.14 -8.61
CA ARG A 207 15.99 3.93 -9.46
C ARG A 207 15.53 2.70 -8.70
N GLU A 208 15.96 2.55 -7.45
CA GLU A 208 15.66 1.36 -6.63
C GLU A 208 14.26 1.42 -6.02
N TYR A 209 13.91 2.55 -5.39
CA TYR A 209 12.66 2.71 -4.63
C TYR A 209 11.62 3.58 -5.34
N GLY A 210 11.87 4.04 -6.55
CA GLY A 210 10.93 4.79 -7.37
C GLY A 210 10.50 6.15 -6.81
N MET A 211 11.04 6.60 -5.68
CA MET A 211 10.71 7.88 -5.02
C MET A 211 11.96 8.57 -4.48
N ALA A 212 11.84 9.85 -4.09
CA ALA A 212 12.93 10.55 -3.44
C ALA A 212 13.15 10.08 -1.98
N PRO A 213 14.36 10.21 -1.40
CA PRO A 213 14.59 9.89 0.02
C PRO A 213 13.66 10.60 0.98
N SER A 214 13.35 11.88 0.74
CA SER A 214 12.40 12.68 1.56
C SER A 214 10.96 12.15 1.49
N ASP A 215 10.52 11.65 0.33
CA ASP A 215 9.22 11.02 0.19
C ASP A 215 9.18 9.67 0.91
N TYR A 216 10.28 8.91 0.87
CA TYR A 216 10.42 7.66 1.61
C TYR A 216 10.39 7.89 3.12
N GLN A 217 11.12 8.87 3.63
CA GLN A 217 11.07 9.26 5.04
C GLN A 217 9.65 9.63 5.48
N ARG A 218 8.94 10.40 4.65
CA ARG A 218 7.53 10.74 4.91
C ARG A 218 6.64 9.50 4.95
N GLN A 219 6.88 8.51 4.09
CA GLN A 219 6.17 7.22 4.16
C GLN A 219 6.41 6.51 5.49
N LEU A 220 7.64 6.46 5.99
CA LEU A 220 7.94 5.87 7.29
C LEU A 220 7.18 6.58 8.43
N ARG A 221 7.15 7.91 8.42
CA ARG A 221 6.38 8.73 9.37
C ARG A 221 4.88 8.44 9.29
N LEU A 222 4.32 8.34 8.08
CA LEU A 222 2.91 8.01 7.87
C LEU A 222 2.57 6.59 8.33
N ARG A 223 3.45 5.61 8.11
CA ARG A 223 3.29 4.23 8.62
C ARG A 223 3.29 4.20 10.15
N ALA A 224 4.20 4.95 10.79
CA ALA A 224 4.20 5.11 12.24
C ALA A 224 2.91 5.78 12.74
N ALA A 225 2.45 6.84 12.06
CA ALA A 225 1.21 7.52 12.39
C ALA A 225 0.00 6.57 12.28
N ARG A 226 -0.08 5.74 11.25
CA ARG A 226 -1.14 4.73 11.13
C ARG A 226 -1.17 3.76 12.31
N ARG A 227 0.00 3.28 12.76
CA ARG A 227 0.08 2.37 13.91
C ARG A 227 -0.43 3.01 15.20
N LEU A 228 -0.09 4.27 15.45
CA LEU A 228 -0.55 5.02 16.62
C LEU A 228 -2.05 5.34 16.54
N LEU A 229 -2.52 5.83 15.39
CA LEU A 229 -3.94 6.07 15.15
C LEU A 229 -4.78 4.79 15.32
N ALA A 230 -4.26 3.65 14.89
CA ALA A 230 -4.91 2.36 15.06
C ALA A 230 -5.10 1.94 16.51
N ARG A 231 -4.26 2.45 17.43
CA ARG A 231 -4.36 2.25 18.89
C ARG A 231 -5.31 3.24 19.57
N GLY A 232 -5.83 4.22 18.82
CA GLY A 232 -6.71 5.26 19.35
C GLY A 232 -6.01 6.55 19.78
N ASP A 233 -4.69 6.69 19.56
CA ASP A 233 -3.96 7.90 19.96
C ASP A 233 -4.51 9.14 19.23
N ALA A 234 -4.61 10.29 19.91
CA ALA A 234 -5.16 11.52 19.34
C ALA A 234 -4.29 12.04 18.18
N ALA A 235 -4.91 12.49 17.10
CA ALA A 235 -4.20 12.87 15.87
C ALA A 235 -3.18 14.00 16.07
N GLY A 236 -3.39 14.90 17.02
CA GLY A 236 -2.41 15.94 17.40
C GLY A 236 -1.15 15.35 18.01
N ASP A 237 -1.29 14.43 18.97
CA ASP A 237 -0.17 13.75 19.63
C ASP A 237 0.58 12.85 18.63
N VAL A 238 -0.19 12.18 17.76
CA VAL A 238 0.39 11.36 16.67
C VAL A 238 1.26 12.22 15.75
N ALA A 239 0.79 13.40 15.34
CA ALA A 239 1.56 14.31 14.50
C ALA A 239 2.91 14.65 15.15
N ALA A 240 2.91 15.07 16.42
CA ALA A 240 4.12 15.41 17.17
C ALA A 240 5.09 14.21 17.28
N ARG A 241 4.57 13.02 17.62
CA ARG A 241 5.36 11.79 17.81
C ARG A 241 5.88 11.16 16.52
N THR A 242 5.38 11.58 15.38
CA THR A 242 5.76 11.01 14.07
C THR A 242 6.44 12.01 13.14
N GLY A 243 6.88 13.16 13.69
CA GLY A 243 7.71 14.13 12.96
C GLY A 243 6.93 15.00 11.96
N PHE A 244 5.61 15.13 12.12
CA PHE A 244 4.81 16.14 11.41
C PHE A 244 4.77 17.44 12.20
N ALA A 245 4.79 18.57 11.51
CA ALA A 245 4.79 19.89 12.14
C ALA A 245 3.55 20.12 13.04
N ASP A 246 2.39 19.63 12.60
CA ASP A 246 1.11 19.73 13.31
C ASP A 246 0.11 18.69 12.77
N GLN A 247 -1.07 18.63 13.41
CA GLN A 247 -2.18 17.76 13.00
C GLN A 247 -2.66 18.04 11.56
N SER A 248 -2.66 19.30 11.14
CA SER A 248 -3.10 19.69 9.79
C SER A 248 -2.13 19.17 8.73
N HIS A 249 -0.83 19.24 9.01
CA HIS A 249 0.23 18.69 8.17
C HIS A 249 0.10 17.15 8.04
N LEU A 250 -0.07 16.45 9.17
CA LEU A 250 -0.35 15.02 9.17
C LEU A 250 -1.62 14.71 8.35
N THR A 251 -2.72 15.42 8.59
CA THR A 251 -4.01 15.20 7.90
C THR A 251 -3.86 15.37 6.39
N ARG A 252 -3.19 16.43 5.92
CA ARG A 252 -2.97 16.67 4.48
C ARG A 252 -2.24 15.51 3.82
N TRP A 253 -1.15 15.02 4.41
CA TRP A 253 -0.38 13.92 3.85
C TRP A 253 -1.10 12.58 3.98
N PHE A 254 -1.82 12.37 5.08
CA PHE A 254 -2.62 11.17 5.27
C PHE A 254 -3.72 11.05 4.20
N VAL A 255 -4.45 12.15 3.94
CA VAL A 255 -5.46 12.18 2.86
C VAL A 255 -4.81 11.95 1.50
N ARG A 256 -3.69 12.64 1.19
CA ARG A 256 -2.98 12.48 -0.09
C ARG A 256 -2.50 11.05 -0.38
N CYS A 257 -2.10 10.33 0.66
CA CYS A 257 -1.55 8.97 0.50
C CYS A 257 -2.58 7.86 0.69
N TYR A 258 -3.62 8.10 1.49
CA TYR A 258 -4.58 7.04 1.86
C TYR A 258 -6.04 7.35 1.48
N GLY A 259 -6.32 8.51 0.89
CA GLY A 259 -7.66 8.90 0.44
C GLY A 259 -8.69 9.14 1.56
N MET A 260 -8.25 9.23 2.83
CA MET A 260 -9.12 9.46 3.99
C MET A 260 -8.41 10.23 5.10
N THR A 261 -9.19 10.83 6.01
CA THR A 261 -8.62 11.54 7.16
C THR A 261 -8.17 10.58 8.28
N PRO A 262 -7.18 10.98 9.14
CA PRO A 262 -6.78 10.22 10.32
C PRO A 262 -7.96 9.80 11.21
N GLY A 263 -8.89 10.71 11.50
CA GLY A 263 -10.06 10.40 12.32
C GLY A 263 -11.03 9.41 11.67
N ARG A 264 -11.11 9.35 10.33
CA ARG A 264 -11.88 8.35 9.64
C ARG A 264 -11.21 6.98 9.71
N PHE A 265 -9.88 6.95 9.58
CA PHE A 265 -9.08 5.75 9.75
C PHE A 265 -9.21 5.15 11.16
N GLN A 266 -9.21 6.00 12.21
CA GLN A 266 -9.40 5.55 13.59
C GLN A 266 -10.75 4.85 13.81
N ARG A 267 -11.82 5.39 13.26
CA ARG A 267 -13.19 4.84 13.42
C ARG A 267 -13.48 3.58 12.60
N ALA A 268 -12.55 3.13 11.80
CA ALA A 268 -12.74 1.99 10.89
C ALA A 268 -12.27 0.63 11.47
N GLY A 269 -11.86 0.59 12.73
CA GLY A 269 -11.40 -0.61 13.42
C GLY A 269 -12.32 -1.05 14.55
#